data_552ff8309088c42bf16615dcd09b51b8
#
_entry.id   552ff8309088c42bf16615dcd09b51b8
#
_cell.length_a   1.000
_cell.length_b   1.000
_cell.length_c   1.000
_cell.angle_alpha   90.00
_cell.angle_beta   90.00
_cell.angle_gamma   90.00
#
_symmetry.space_group_name_H-M   'P 1'
#
loop_
_entity.id
_entity.type
_entity.pdbx_description
1 polymer ?
#
loop_
_entity_poly.entity_id
_entity_poly.type
_entity_poly.pdbx_seq_one_letter_code
_entity_poly.pdbx_strand_id
1 'polypeptide(L)'
;MMDLYGRGYSDNPNLPQTDELRATQVIELMNNRGIKKASIVGLSNGGRIISKIADIKPDLVKDLFYVASSGFYSYDEVEDKNVYQEEIDNMILKYPEMAKGQVNDFFEGDKYPNWITQYEELQTHAGFARALISTTKNLVTLDEVHMKIDSLNIPVYTFWGEFDNVVVYDEFKDRLNKVFPNRKEYFISKSGHLPH
;
A
#
# COMPACT_ATOMS: atom_id res chain seq x y z
N MET A 1 -11.32 4.62 -8.04
CA MET A 1 -10.04 3.91 -7.87
C MET A 1 -9.06 4.47 -8.89
N MET A 2 -7.79 4.61 -8.57
CA MET A 2 -6.74 5.06 -9.48
C MET A 2 -5.49 4.20 -9.27
N ASP A 3 -4.70 4.03 -10.32
CA ASP A 3 -3.39 3.42 -10.22
C ASP A 3 -2.38 4.46 -9.73
N LEU A 4 -1.58 4.11 -8.76
CA LEU A 4 -0.50 4.97 -8.27
C LEU A 4 0.69 4.96 -9.23
N TYR A 5 1.54 5.98 -9.19
CA TYR A 5 2.79 5.98 -9.95
C TYR A 5 3.57 4.69 -9.73
N GLY A 6 4.04 4.10 -10.83
CA GLY A 6 4.74 2.82 -10.84
C GLY A 6 3.84 1.60 -10.65
N ARG A 7 2.52 1.74 -10.78
CA ARG A 7 1.54 0.64 -10.69
C ARG A 7 0.52 0.75 -11.81
N GLY A 8 -0.05 -0.42 -12.18
CA GLY A 8 -1.10 -0.51 -13.18
C GLY A 8 -0.74 0.21 -14.46
N TYR A 9 -1.68 1.03 -14.96
CA TYR A 9 -1.55 1.80 -16.20
C TYR A 9 -1.08 3.24 -15.98
N SER A 10 -0.74 3.63 -14.74
CA SER A 10 -0.16 4.94 -14.46
C SER A 10 1.30 5.03 -14.86
N ASP A 11 1.77 6.25 -15.12
CA ASP A 11 3.16 6.52 -15.46
C ASP A 11 4.17 6.00 -14.43
N ASN A 12 5.37 5.67 -14.92
CA ASN A 12 6.53 5.29 -14.12
C ASN A 12 7.60 6.40 -14.16
N PRO A 13 7.40 7.54 -13.48
CA PRO A 13 8.38 8.62 -13.50
C PRO A 13 9.71 8.14 -12.90
N ASN A 14 10.83 8.61 -13.44
CA ASN A 14 12.16 8.33 -12.92
C ASN A 14 12.44 9.16 -11.65
N LEU A 15 11.62 8.97 -10.63
CA LEU A 15 11.68 9.59 -9.32
C LEU A 15 11.72 8.51 -8.23
N PRO A 16 12.25 8.81 -7.04
CA PRO A 16 12.11 7.93 -5.87
C PRO A 16 10.62 7.65 -5.60
N GLN A 17 10.25 6.37 -5.51
CA GLN A 17 8.87 5.94 -5.32
C GLN A 17 8.50 5.98 -3.83
N THR A 18 8.45 7.18 -3.27
CA THR A 18 8.12 7.42 -1.85
C THR A 18 6.61 7.43 -1.60
N ASP A 19 6.23 7.29 -0.34
CA ASP A 19 4.83 7.43 0.09
C ASP A 19 4.33 8.86 -0.18
N GLU A 20 5.20 9.89 0.00
CA GLU A 20 4.88 11.30 -0.27
C GLU A 20 4.60 11.55 -1.74
N LEU A 21 5.40 10.99 -2.66
CA LEU A 21 5.18 11.14 -4.11
C LEU A 21 3.77 10.66 -4.48
N ARG A 22 3.40 9.48 -4.01
CA ARG A 22 2.10 8.87 -4.31
C ARG A 22 0.95 9.58 -3.60
N ALA A 23 1.15 9.99 -2.35
CA ALA A 23 0.16 10.80 -1.63
C ALA A 23 -0.10 12.13 -2.36
N THR A 24 0.94 12.79 -2.85
CA THR A 24 0.82 14.03 -3.64
C THR A 24 0.05 13.77 -4.94
N GLN A 25 0.32 12.66 -5.64
CA GLN A 25 -0.45 12.29 -6.83
C GLN A 25 -1.96 12.21 -6.55
N VAL A 26 -2.35 11.58 -5.43
CA VAL A 26 -3.77 11.47 -5.04
C VAL A 26 -4.34 12.83 -4.66
N ILE A 27 -3.61 13.64 -3.89
CA ILE A 27 -4.03 14.99 -3.48
C ILE A 27 -4.27 15.87 -4.71
N GLU A 28 -3.36 15.84 -5.69
CA GLU A 28 -3.50 16.61 -6.93
C GLU A 28 -4.70 16.12 -7.76
N LEU A 29 -4.93 14.82 -7.83
CA LEU A 29 -6.14 14.29 -8.47
C LEU A 29 -7.41 14.79 -7.77
N MET A 30 -7.47 14.75 -6.44
CA MET A 30 -8.61 15.26 -5.68
C MET A 30 -8.84 16.75 -5.95
N ASN A 31 -7.77 17.56 -5.95
CA ASN A 31 -7.84 18.98 -6.24
C ASN A 31 -8.37 19.23 -7.66
N ASN A 32 -7.82 18.55 -8.67
CA ASN A 32 -8.24 18.67 -10.07
C ASN A 32 -9.70 18.25 -10.31
N ARG A 33 -10.21 17.33 -9.50
CA ARG A 33 -11.61 16.88 -9.54
C ARG A 33 -12.54 17.71 -8.65
N GLY A 34 -12.02 18.72 -7.96
CA GLY A 34 -12.79 19.57 -7.05
C GLY A 34 -13.27 18.85 -5.79
N ILE A 35 -12.68 17.69 -5.45
CA ILE A 35 -13.01 16.92 -4.26
C ILE A 35 -12.41 17.62 -3.05
N LYS A 36 -13.26 18.14 -2.19
CA LYS A 36 -12.83 18.91 -1.00
C LYS A 36 -12.63 18.04 0.23
N LYS A 37 -13.33 16.91 0.33
CA LYS A 37 -13.21 15.97 1.44
C LYS A 37 -13.75 14.60 1.03
N ALA A 38 -13.05 13.52 1.40
CA ALA A 38 -13.45 12.16 1.09
C ALA A 38 -13.12 11.17 2.22
N SER A 39 -13.86 10.07 2.27
CA SER A 39 -13.45 8.83 2.92
C SER A 39 -12.42 8.15 2.01
N ILE A 40 -11.26 7.78 2.56
CA ILE A 40 -10.17 7.24 1.77
C ILE A 40 -9.87 5.81 2.21
N VAL A 41 -9.79 4.90 1.24
CA VAL A 41 -9.51 3.48 1.45
C VAL A 41 -8.11 3.17 0.92
N GLY A 42 -7.29 2.49 1.71
CA GLY A 42 -5.96 2.02 1.32
C GLY A 42 -5.79 0.54 1.56
N LEU A 43 -5.62 -0.24 0.49
CA LEU A 43 -5.29 -1.65 0.53
C LEU A 43 -3.77 -1.84 0.58
N SER A 44 -3.28 -2.72 1.47
CA SER A 44 -1.87 -3.11 1.55
C SER A 44 -0.95 -1.88 1.65
N ASN A 45 -0.03 -1.71 0.68
CA ASN A 45 0.80 -0.50 0.57
C ASN A 45 -0.03 0.81 0.41
N GLY A 46 -1.26 0.73 -0.10
CA GLY A 46 -2.18 1.87 -0.17
C GLY A 46 -2.52 2.46 1.19
N GLY A 47 -2.47 1.66 2.27
CA GLY A 47 -2.63 2.14 3.64
C GLY A 47 -1.54 3.15 4.05
N ARG A 48 -0.30 2.97 3.59
CA ARG A 48 0.80 3.93 3.78
C ARG A 48 0.49 5.27 3.11
N ILE A 49 -0.06 5.18 1.90
CA ILE A 49 -0.36 6.37 1.09
C ILE A 49 -1.48 7.19 1.72
N ILE A 50 -2.55 6.55 2.21
CA ILE A 50 -3.64 7.27 2.87
C ILE A 50 -3.19 7.91 4.19
N SER A 51 -2.24 7.29 4.90
CA SER A 51 -1.59 7.90 6.08
C SER A 51 -0.87 9.19 5.69
N LYS A 52 -0.09 9.16 4.60
CA LYS A 52 0.62 10.35 4.13
C LYS A 52 -0.32 11.42 3.57
N ILE A 53 -1.44 11.07 2.94
CA ILE A 53 -2.46 12.05 2.56
C ILE A 53 -2.99 12.77 3.80
N ALA A 54 -3.32 12.03 4.86
CA ALA A 54 -3.82 12.61 6.10
C ALA A 54 -2.76 13.45 6.84
N ASP A 55 -1.49 13.09 6.73
CA ASP A 55 -0.37 13.85 7.27
C ASP A 55 -0.18 15.21 6.56
N ILE A 56 -0.25 15.21 5.21
CA ILE A 56 0.02 16.39 4.36
C ILE A 56 -1.21 17.30 4.28
N LYS A 57 -2.40 16.72 4.13
CA LYS A 57 -3.66 17.45 3.89
C LYS A 57 -4.82 16.84 4.70
N PRO A 58 -4.79 16.93 6.04
CA PRO A 58 -5.82 16.33 6.89
C PRO A 58 -7.23 16.84 6.58
N ASP A 59 -7.37 18.07 6.11
CA ASP A 59 -8.67 18.66 5.76
C ASP A 59 -9.37 17.95 4.59
N LEU A 60 -8.63 17.26 3.73
CA LEU A 60 -9.18 16.44 2.64
C LEU A 60 -9.75 15.10 3.13
N VAL A 61 -9.43 14.69 4.37
CA VAL A 61 -9.74 13.36 4.87
C VAL A 61 -10.95 13.42 5.79
N LYS A 62 -12.02 12.69 5.45
CA LYS A 62 -13.19 12.52 6.32
C LYS A 62 -12.95 11.40 7.33
N ASP A 63 -12.54 10.25 6.84
CA ASP A 63 -12.19 9.05 7.58
C ASP A 63 -11.23 8.16 6.77
N LEU A 64 -10.51 7.28 7.44
CA LEU A 64 -9.50 6.39 6.86
C LEU A 64 -9.90 4.93 7.03
N PHE A 65 -9.83 4.16 5.94
CA PHE A 65 -10.08 2.73 5.90
C PHE A 65 -8.83 1.99 5.48
N TYR A 66 -8.18 1.33 6.41
CA TYR A 66 -7.01 0.49 6.19
C TYR A 66 -7.46 -0.94 5.94
N VAL A 67 -7.19 -1.47 4.76
CA VAL A 67 -7.53 -2.85 4.39
C VAL A 67 -6.23 -3.63 4.19
N ALA A 68 -5.99 -4.65 5.01
CA ALA A 68 -4.77 -5.46 4.97
C ALA A 68 -3.50 -4.60 4.81
N SER A 69 -3.37 -3.52 5.61
CA SER A 69 -2.39 -2.46 5.39
C SER A 69 -1.00 -2.81 5.91
N SER A 70 0.03 -2.65 5.07
CA SER A 70 1.45 -2.78 5.46
C SER A 70 2.01 -1.55 6.19
N GLY A 71 1.20 -0.52 6.44
CA GLY A 71 1.65 0.74 7.05
C GLY A 71 2.07 0.64 8.51
N PHE A 72 1.80 -0.48 9.18
CA PHE A 72 2.05 -0.67 10.61
C PHE A 72 3.32 -1.46 10.93
N TYR A 73 4.05 -1.90 9.91
CA TYR A 73 5.37 -2.50 10.09
C TYR A 73 6.43 -1.46 10.45
N SER A 74 7.48 -1.92 11.15
CA SER A 74 8.71 -1.15 11.33
C SER A 74 9.66 -1.41 10.18
N TYR A 75 10.31 -0.37 9.71
CA TYR A 75 11.29 -0.46 8.64
C TYR A 75 12.58 0.21 9.08
N ASP A 76 13.68 -0.48 8.86
CA ASP A 76 15.01 0.10 9.00
C ASP A 76 15.30 1.03 7.82
N GLU A 77 16.03 2.10 8.07
CA GLU A 77 16.41 3.02 7.00
C GLU A 77 17.43 2.36 6.05
N VAL A 78 17.10 2.39 4.76
CA VAL A 78 18.01 1.98 3.69
C VAL A 78 18.85 3.19 3.29
N GLU A 79 20.19 3.11 3.49
CA GLU A 79 21.12 4.20 3.18
C GLU A 79 21.19 4.45 1.66
N ASP A 80 21.37 3.38 0.87
CA ASP A 80 21.45 3.48 -0.58
C ASP A 80 20.09 3.25 -1.23
N LYS A 81 19.44 4.35 -1.62
CA LYS A 81 18.13 4.35 -2.27
C LYS A 81 18.20 4.34 -3.80
N ASN A 82 19.41 4.29 -4.39
CA ASN A 82 19.56 4.15 -5.83
C ASN A 82 19.05 2.78 -6.30
N VAL A 83 18.46 2.77 -7.49
CA VAL A 83 18.04 1.53 -8.15
C VAL A 83 19.01 1.24 -9.29
N TYR A 84 19.70 0.11 -9.20
CA TYR A 84 20.71 -0.31 -10.16
C TYR A 84 20.13 -1.25 -11.22
N GLN A 85 20.74 -1.24 -12.42
CA GLN A 85 20.27 -2.08 -13.52
C GLN A 85 20.29 -3.58 -13.19
N GLU A 86 21.32 -4.02 -12.46
CA GLU A 86 21.40 -5.42 -12.00
C GLU A 86 20.21 -5.83 -11.11
N GLU A 87 19.74 -4.94 -10.24
CA GLU A 87 18.55 -5.21 -9.41
C GLU A 87 17.29 -5.31 -10.26
N ILE A 88 17.17 -4.45 -11.29
CA ILE A 88 16.06 -4.49 -12.25
C ILE A 88 16.06 -5.81 -13.00
N ASP A 89 17.20 -6.22 -13.56
CA ASP A 89 17.35 -7.46 -14.32
C ASP A 89 17.01 -8.68 -13.44
N ASN A 90 17.51 -8.70 -12.21
CA ASN A 90 17.21 -9.76 -11.24
C ASN A 90 15.73 -9.78 -10.84
N MET A 91 15.06 -8.63 -10.75
CA MET A 91 13.62 -8.56 -10.48
C MET A 91 12.80 -9.09 -11.66
N ILE A 92 13.17 -8.73 -12.88
CA ILE A 92 12.50 -9.21 -14.11
C ILE A 92 12.59 -10.75 -14.23
N LEU A 93 13.72 -11.35 -13.88
CA LEU A 93 13.85 -12.81 -13.87
C LEU A 93 12.87 -13.50 -12.90
N LYS A 94 12.42 -12.80 -11.86
CA LYS A 94 11.46 -13.32 -10.86
C LYS A 94 9.99 -13.11 -11.24
N TYR A 95 9.70 -12.39 -12.31
CA TYR A 95 8.31 -12.07 -12.68
C TYR A 95 7.38 -13.29 -12.77
N PRO A 96 7.77 -14.41 -13.42
CA PRO A 96 6.89 -15.57 -13.51
C PRO A 96 6.55 -16.19 -12.14
N GLU A 97 7.50 -16.16 -11.20
CA GLU A 97 7.29 -16.66 -9.83
C GLU A 97 6.42 -15.69 -9.03
N MET A 98 6.68 -14.40 -9.18
CA MET A 98 5.87 -13.35 -8.53
C MET A 98 4.41 -13.41 -8.98
N ALA A 99 4.16 -13.57 -10.28
CA ALA A 99 2.80 -13.67 -10.81
C ALA A 99 2.08 -14.90 -10.26
N LYS A 100 2.74 -16.06 -10.25
CA LYS A 100 2.19 -17.28 -9.65
C LYS A 100 1.94 -17.13 -8.15
N GLY A 101 2.82 -16.43 -7.44
CA GLY A 101 2.70 -16.19 -6.00
C GLY A 101 1.48 -15.37 -5.62
N GLN A 102 1.02 -14.47 -6.50
CA GLN A 102 -0.13 -13.59 -6.23
C GLN A 102 -1.45 -14.32 -5.96
N VAL A 103 -1.60 -15.56 -6.44
CA VAL A 103 -2.81 -16.36 -6.18
C VAL A 103 -2.93 -16.71 -4.68
N ASN A 104 -1.80 -16.78 -3.98
CA ASN A 104 -1.76 -17.06 -2.54
C ASN A 104 -2.23 -15.89 -1.67
N ASP A 105 -2.42 -14.70 -2.27
CA ASP A 105 -2.99 -13.53 -1.60
C ASP A 105 -4.50 -13.71 -1.32
N PHE A 106 -5.14 -14.66 -2.02
CA PHE A 106 -6.53 -15.03 -1.81
C PHE A 106 -6.67 -16.23 -0.87
N PHE A 107 -7.73 -16.28 -0.11
CA PHE A 107 -8.10 -17.46 0.69
C PHE A 107 -8.44 -18.67 -0.19
N GLU A 108 -9.12 -18.43 -1.33
CA GLU A 108 -9.50 -19.45 -2.32
C GLU A 108 -9.01 -19.02 -3.70
N GLY A 109 -7.67 -19.04 -3.92
CA GLY A 109 -7.03 -18.57 -5.14
C GLY A 109 -7.55 -19.23 -6.43
N ASP A 110 -7.98 -20.48 -6.36
CA ASP A 110 -8.53 -21.23 -7.50
C ASP A 110 -9.79 -20.57 -8.10
N LYS A 111 -10.48 -19.72 -7.35
CA LYS A 111 -11.63 -18.95 -7.86
C LYS A 111 -11.24 -17.82 -8.81
N TYR A 112 -9.96 -17.51 -8.92
CA TYR A 112 -9.44 -16.39 -9.73
C TYR A 112 -8.45 -16.89 -10.80
N PRO A 113 -8.88 -17.75 -11.76
CA PRO A 113 -7.97 -18.44 -12.68
C PRO A 113 -7.21 -17.50 -13.61
N ASN A 114 -7.74 -16.31 -13.87
CA ASN A 114 -7.12 -15.32 -14.76
C ASN A 114 -6.17 -14.35 -14.02
N TRP A 115 -6.04 -14.45 -12.69
CA TRP A 115 -5.30 -13.48 -11.90
C TRP A 115 -3.81 -13.45 -12.25
N ILE A 116 -3.21 -14.63 -12.45
CA ILE A 116 -1.81 -14.75 -12.85
C ILE A 116 -1.56 -13.98 -14.16
N THR A 117 -2.36 -14.25 -15.19
CA THR A 117 -2.23 -13.61 -16.51
C THR A 117 -2.42 -12.10 -16.44
N GLN A 118 -3.38 -11.63 -15.63
CA GLN A 118 -3.58 -10.19 -15.43
C GLN A 118 -2.39 -9.54 -14.73
N TYR A 119 -1.77 -10.23 -13.77
CA TYR A 119 -0.57 -9.72 -13.11
C TYR A 119 0.65 -9.74 -14.02
N GLU A 120 0.83 -10.78 -14.84
CA GLU A 120 1.86 -10.84 -15.87
C GLU A 120 1.75 -9.67 -16.86
N GLU A 121 0.52 -9.30 -17.27
CA GLU A 121 0.29 -8.12 -18.11
C GLU A 121 0.81 -6.85 -17.45
N LEU A 122 0.51 -6.62 -16.18
CA LEU A 122 1.00 -5.44 -15.43
C LEU A 122 2.53 -5.41 -15.33
N GLN A 123 3.19 -6.56 -15.24
CA GLN A 123 4.65 -6.66 -15.19
C GLN A 123 5.32 -6.23 -16.51
N THR A 124 4.60 -6.25 -17.63
CA THR A 124 5.14 -5.80 -18.94
C THR A 124 5.31 -4.29 -19.04
N HIS A 125 4.68 -3.51 -18.16
CA HIS A 125 4.78 -2.05 -18.22
C HIS A 125 6.20 -1.57 -17.90
N ALA A 126 6.70 -0.67 -18.76
CA ALA A 126 8.04 -0.12 -18.63
C ALA A 126 8.25 0.53 -17.24
N GLY A 127 9.33 0.15 -16.57
CA GLY A 127 9.69 0.68 -15.25
C GLY A 127 9.00 0.00 -14.06
N PHE A 128 8.19 -1.04 -14.26
CA PHE A 128 7.51 -1.76 -13.18
C PHE A 128 8.52 -2.30 -12.14
N ALA A 129 9.58 -3.03 -12.56
CA ALA A 129 10.62 -3.53 -11.66
C ALA A 129 11.31 -2.40 -10.90
N ARG A 130 11.72 -1.33 -11.59
CA ARG A 130 12.35 -0.17 -10.98
C ARG A 130 11.45 0.46 -9.91
N ALA A 131 10.16 0.60 -10.20
CA ALA A 131 9.20 1.20 -9.27
C ALA A 131 9.00 0.31 -8.03
N LEU A 132 8.99 -1.02 -8.17
CA LEU A 132 8.93 -1.94 -7.03
C LEU A 132 10.15 -1.82 -6.14
N ILE A 133 11.36 -1.90 -6.72
CA ILE A 133 12.63 -1.79 -5.99
C ILE A 133 12.72 -0.45 -5.28
N SER A 134 12.43 0.65 -6.00
CA SER A 134 12.43 1.99 -5.42
C SER A 134 11.42 2.13 -4.29
N THR A 135 10.24 1.52 -4.39
CA THR A 135 9.26 1.51 -3.29
C THR A 135 9.86 0.85 -2.05
N THR A 136 10.43 -0.35 -2.19
CA THR A 136 11.00 -1.11 -1.07
C THR A 136 12.14 -0.34 -0.39
N LYS A 137 13.02 0.29 -1.18
CA LYS A 137 14.14 1.10 -0.64
C LYS A 137 13.71 2.41 0.03
N ASN A 138 12.46 2.86 -0.19
CA ASN A 138 11.92 4.09 0.39
C ASN A 138 10.85 3.83 1.46
N LEU A 139 10.69 2.59 1.91
CA LEU A 139 9.80 2.30 3.05
C LEU A 139 10.37 2.92 4.33
N VAL A 140 9.51 3.56 5.10
CA VAL A 140 9.82 4.16 6.39
C VAL A 140 8.76 3.78 7.43
N THR A 141 9.15 3.75 8.69
CA THR A 141 8.21 3.58 9.80
C THR A 141 7.29 4.81 9.91
N LEU A 142 5.98 4.61 10.08
CA LEU A 142 4.97 5.67 10.06
C LEU A 142 4.35 5.97 11.43
N ASP A 143 4.93 5.54 12.54
CA ASP A 143 4.35 5.71 13.88
C ASP A 143 4.03 7.16 14.22
N GLU A 144 4.95 8.09 13.94
CA GLU A 144 4.74 9.51 14.21
C GLU A 144 3.59 10.09 13.37
N VAL A 145 3.49 9.65 12.11
CA VAL A 145 2.39 10.02 11.22
C VAL A 145 1.06 9.51 11.77
N HIS A 146 1.01 8.24 12.19
CA HIS A 146 -0.20 7.65 12.74
C HIS A 146 -0.62 8.30 14.06
N MET A 147 0.32 8.57 14.98
CA MET A 147 0.02 9.31 16.23
C MET A 147 -0.49 10.72 15.96
N LYS A 148 0.04 11.41 14.93
CA LYS A 148 -0.48 12.71 14.49
C LYS A 148 -1.92 12.59 13.99
N ILE A 149 -2.22 11.57 13.15
CA ILE A 149 -3.58 11.31 12.64
C ILE A 149 -4.55 11.06 13.80
N ASP A 150 -4.17 10.25 14.79
CA ASP A 150 -4.98 9.96 15.98
C ASP A 150 -5.25 11.25 16.77
N SER A 151 -4.24 12.10 16.97
CA SER A 151 -4.37 13.40 17.65
C SER A 151 -5.33 14.38 16.96
N LEU A 152 -5.50 14.26 15.65
CA LEU A 152 -6.45 15.04 14.85
C LEU A 152 -7.88 14.50 14.93
N ASN A 153 -8.11 13.39 15.67
CA ASN A 153 -9.38 12.71 15.79
C ASN A 153 -10.02 12.32 14.45
N ILE A 154 -9.20 11.99 13.44
CA ILE A 154 -9.68 11.46 12.17
C ILE A 154 -10.14 10.02 12.43
N PRO A 155 -11.41 9.66 12.11
CA PRO A 155 -11.90 8.30 12.33
C PRO A 155 -11.11 7.28 11.54
N VAL A 156 -10.65 6.22 12.20
CA VAL A 156 -9.84 5.13 11.63
C VAL A 156 -10.60 3.81 11.73
N TYR A 157 -10.63 3.10 10.61
CA TYR A 157 -11.21 1.78 10.46
C TYR A 157 -10.16 0.84 9.89
N THR A 158 -9.99 -0.35 10.48
CA THR A 158 -9.04 -1.36 10.01
C THR A 158 -9.75 -2.67 9.70
N PHE A 159 -9.35 -3.31 8.59
CA PHE A 159 -9.93 -4.55 8.11
C PHE A 159 -8.81 -5.54 7.81
N TRP A 160 -8.89 -6.74 8.38
CA TRP A 160 -7.87 -7.78 8.29
C TRP A 160 -8.48 -9.08 7.79
N GLY A 161 -7.80 -9.76 6.88
CA GLY A 161 -8.16 -11.12 6.50
C GLY A 161 -7.72 -12.11 7.57
N GLU A 162 -8.60 -13.04 7.95
CA GLU A 162 -8.31 -14.06 8.96
C GLU A 162 -7.12 -14.96 8.56
N PHE A 163 -6.92 -15.15 7.26
CA PHE A 163 -5.86 -15.98 6.67
C PHE A 163 -4.86 -15.14 5.85
N ASP A 164 -4.69 -13.85 6.18
CA ASP A 164 -3.69 -13.01 5.53
C ASP A 164 -2.28 -13.47 5.95
N ASN A 165 -1.53 -14.01 4.99
CA ASN A 165 -0.16 -14.47 5.14
C ASN A 165 0.88 -13.50 4.55
N VAL A 166 0.43 -12.37 4.00
CA VAL A 166 1.27 -11.30 3.44
C VAL A 166 1.45 -10.16 4.45
N VAL A 167 0.34 -9.73 5.05
CA VAL A 167 0.33 -8.72 6.11
C VAL A 167 -0.17 -9.39 7.39
N VAL A 168 0.75 -10.01 8.10
CA VAL A 168 0.47 -10.82 9.28
C VAL A 168 0.16 -9.94 10.48
N TYR A 169 -1.12 -9.89 10.88
CA TYR A 169 -1.61 -9.00 11.94
C TYR A 169 -0.84 -9.10 13.25
N ASP A 170 -0.46 -10.31 13.66
CA ASP A 170 0.24 -10.55 14.93
C ASP A 170 1.64 -9.89 14.99
N GLU A 171 2.25 -9.58 13.86
CA GLU A 171 3.58 -8.96 13.80
C GLU A 171 3.58 -7.47 14.17
N PHE A 172 2.42 -6.81 14.08
CA PHE A 172 2.33 -5.37 14.33
C PHE A 172 1.15 -4.94 15.22
N LYS A 173 0.32 -5.86 15.72
CA LYS A 173 -0.88 -5.54 16.53
C LYS A 173 -0.60 -4.63 17.71
N ASP A 174 0.52 -4.82 18.41
CA ASP A 174 0.88 -4.01 19.57
C ASP A 174 1.24 -2.58 19.15
N ARG A 175 1.91 -2.43 18.02
CA ARG A 175 2.20 -1.12 17.41
C ARG A 175 0.91 -0.43 16.98
N LEU A 176 0.03 -1.14 16.29
CA LEU A 176 -1.27 -0.64 15.85
C LEU A 176 -2.13 -0.19 17.06
N ASN A 177 -2.14 -0.95 18.14
CA ASN A 177 -2.81 -0.60 19.39
C ASN A 177 -2.27 0.69 20.01
N LYS A 178 -0.95 0.93 19.88
CA LYS A 178 -0.30 2.13 20.38
C LYS A 178 -0.63 3.37 19.56
N VAL A 179 -0.62 3.26 18.22
CA VAL A 179 -0.76 4.43 17.34
C VAL A 179 -2.22 4.80 17.04
N PHE A 180 -3.14 3.81 17.07
CA PHE A 180 -4.58 4.02 16.87
C PHE A 180 -5.41 3.30 17.93
N PRO A 181 -5.37 3.73 19.20
CA PRO A 181 -6.06 3.05 20.30
C PRO A 181 -7.59 3.07 20.17
N ASN A 182 -8.14 4.05 19.47
CA ASN A 182 -9.59 4.28 19.33
C ASN A 182 -10.15 3.83 17.96
N ARG A 183 -9.35 3.13 17.14
CA ARG A 183 -9.82 2.62 15.83
C ARG A 183 -10.98 1.65 15.96
N LYS A 184 -11.79 1.55 14.93
CA LYS A 184 -12.74 0.44 14.75
C LYS A 184 -12.07 -0.65 13.92
N GLU A 185 -12.01 -1.86 14.45
CA GLU A 185 -11.29 -2.98 13.87
C GLU A 185 -12.22 -4.12 13.50
N TYR A 186 -11.97 -4.72 12.33
CA TYR A 186 -12.78 -5.79 11.77
C TYR A 186 -11.89 -6.90 11.20
N PHE A 187 -12.23 -8.14 11.53
CA PHE A 187 -11.63 -9.33 10.93
C PHE A 187 -12.62 -9.97 9.98
N ILE A 188 -12.15 -10.28 8.77
CA ILE A 188 -12.98 -10.86 7.70
C ILE A 188 -12.66 -12.35 7.65
N SER A 189 -13.65 -13.17 7.98
CA SER A 189 -13.51 -14.63 7.97
C SER A 189 -13.36 -15.16 6.55
N LYS A 190 -12.60 -16.26 6.40
CA LYS A 190 -12.32 -16.91 5.11
C LYS A 190 -11.78 -15.93 4.06
N SER A 191 -10.87 -15.06 4.49
CA SER A 191 -10.25 -14.05 3.65
C SER A 191 -8.74 -14.05 3.83
N GLY A 192 -8.00 -13.94 2.73
CA GLY A 192 -6.56 -13.72 2.68
C GLY A 192 -6.21 -12.23 2.65
N HIS A 193 -5.09 -11.90 1.98
CA HIS A 193 -4.59 -10.53 1.83
C HIS A 193 -5.51 -9.64 0.99
N LEU A 194 -6.28 -10.22 0.09
CA LEU A 194 -7.24 -9.51 -0.76
C LEU A 194 -8.68 -9.79 -0.30
N PRO A 195 -9.16 -9.15 0.79
CA PRO A 195 -10.43 -9.48 1.42
C PRO A 195 -11.66 -8.93 0.68
N HIS A 196 -11.46 -8.17 -0.36
CA HIS A 196 -12.50 -7.52 -1.16
C HIS A 196 -12.91 -8.36 -2.38
#